data_2e128a8c586169fff266247c6089887c
#
_entry.id   2e128a8c586169fff266247c6089887c
#
_cell.length_a   1.000
_cell.length_b   1.000
_cell.length_c   1.000
_cell.angle_alpha   90.00
_cell.angle_beta   90.00
_cell.angle_gamma   90.00
#
_symmetry.space_group_name_H-M   'P 1'
#
loop_
_entity.id
_entity.type
_entity.pdbx_description
1 polymer ?
#
loop_
_entity_poly.entity_id
_entity_poly.type
_entity_poly.pdbx_seq_one_letter_code
_entity_poly.pdbx_strand_id
1 'polypeptide(L)'
;MKGIDKITNLASIQAFELLVIMEQTNKGYAIADYKYRLIMLEVYRRDKLKLQPITPGWIQENLHVSAPKASKLINKLIKLAYIIKKKDQIDRRITRIIGTPTAMVRFESYLATLLLAMHNSNILKLNDKEKESFSALIFKETDHVPILRGLSSEKLEALNKVWKNVP
;
A
#
# COMPACT_ATOMS: atom_id res chain seq x y z
N MET A 1 13.74 27.14 -8.43
CA MET A 1 12.69 26.96 -7.39
C MET A 1 11.79 25.78 -7.67
N LYS A 2 11.14 25.61 -8.83
CA LYS A 2 10.18 24.51 -9.09
C LYS A 2 10.72 23.06 -8.91
N GLY A 3 12.03 22.82 -8.98
CA GLY A 3 12.64 21.49 -8.80
C GLY A 3 12.80 21.08 -7.33
N ILE A 4 13.15 22.02 -6.48
CA ILE A 4 13.33 21.78 -5.04
C ILE A 4 12.01 21.42 -4.38
N ASP A 5 10.92 22.08 -4.78
CA ASP A 5 9.58 21.79 -4.25
C ASP A 5 9.14 20.34 -4.55
N LYS A 6 9.48 19.83 -5.75
CA LYS A 6 9.16 18.44 -6.11
C LYS A 6 9.96 17.42 -5.30
N ILE A 7 11.24 17.71 -5.04
CA ILE A 7 12.10 16.84 -4.22
C ILE A 7 11.61 16.82 -2.77
N THR A 8 11.28 18.00 -2.22
CA THR A 8 10.75 18.14 -0.87
C THR A 8 9.41 17.42 -0.72
N ASN A 9 8.51 17.55 -1.70
CA ASN A 9 7.24 16.84 -1.70
C ASN A 9 7.43 15.32 -1.74
N LEU A 10 8.35 14.82 -2.58
CA LEU A 10 8.65 13.38 -2.65
C LEU A 10 9.21 12.87 -1.31
N ALA A 11 10.14 13.59 -0.70
CA ALA A 11 10.69 13.25 0.60
C ALA A 11 9.60 13.21 1.68
N SER A 12 8.68 14.18 1.66
CA SER A 12 7.55 14.25 2.58
C SER A 12 6.60 13.06 2.41
N ILE A 13 6.27 12.70 1.17
CA ILE A 13 5.43 11.52 0.85
C ILE A 13 6.08 10.25 1.40
N GLN A 14 7.37 10.04 1.13
CA GLN A 14 8.09 8.85 1.60
C GLN A 14 8.18 8.78 3.12
N ALA A 15 8.48 9.90 3.77
CA ALA A 15 8.58 9.95 5.23
C ALA A 15 7.21 9.70 5.88
N PHE A 16 6.12 10.27 5.35
CA PHE A 16 4.77 10.01 5.83
C PHE A 16 4.40 8.52 5.68
N GLU A 17 4.69 7.93 4.55
CA GLU A 17 4.43 6.50 4.32
C GLU A 17 5.21 5.62 5.29
N LEU A 18 6.49 5.91 5.53
CA LEU A 18 7.32 5.19 6.49
C LEU A 18 6.76 5.29 7.92
N LEU A 19 6.32 6.47 8.35
CA LEU A 19 5.70 6.65 9.67
C LEU A 19 4.42 5.83 9.83
N VAL A 20 3.57 5.81 8.80
CA VAL A 20 2.36 4.96 8.79
C VAL A 20 2.73 3.48 8.89
N ILE A 21 3.77 3.03 8.17
CA ILE A 21 4.27 1.66 8.24
C ILE A 21 4.78 1.32 9.64
N MET A 22 5.59 2.19 10.22
CA MET A 22 6.15 1.98 11.58
C MET A 22 5.04 1.87 12.63
N GLU A 23 4.05 2.76 12.58
CA GLU A 23 2.91 2.73 13.51
C GLU A 23 2.10 1.42 13.36
N GLN A 24 1.88 0.96 12.14
CA GLN A 24 1.20 -0.30 11.89
C GLN A 24 2.01 -1.51 12.33
N THR A 25 3.34 -1.47 12.18
CA THR A 25 4.24 -2.53 12.65
C THR A 25 4.18 -2.64 14.17
N ASN A 26 4.23 -1.52 14.87
CA ASN A 26 4.14 -1.47 16.33
C ASN A 26 2.81 -2.02 16.87
N LYS A 27 1.74 -1.95 16.09
CA LYS A 27 0.43 -2.54 16.43
C LYS A 27 0.29 -4.01 16.05
N GLY A 28 1.34 -4.63 15.50
CA GLY A 28 1.33 -6.05 15.13
C GLY A 28 0.44 -6.40 13.93
N TYR A 29 0.08 -5.43 13.10
CA TYR A 29 -0.70 -5.73 11.88
C TYR A 29 0.08 -6.62 10.91
N ALA A 30 -0.60 -7.64 10.40
CA ALA A 30 0.00 -8.71 9.61
C ALA A 30 0.69 -8.27 8.30
N ILE A 31 0.30 -7.12 7.74
CA ILE A 31 0.88 -6.52 6.52
C ILE A 31 1.65 -5.23 6.80
N ALA A 32 2.00 -4.98 8.05
CA ALA A 32 2.80 -3.82 8.44
C ALA A 32 4.26 -3.92 7.95
N ASP A 33 4.79 -5.14 7.79
CA ASP A 33 6.12 -5.35 7.20
C ASP A 33 6.14 -4.83 5.76
N TYR A 34 7.11 -3.97 5.46
CA TYR A 34 7.28 -3.33 4.15
C TYR A 34 7.33 -4.32 2.97
N LYS A 35 7.80 -5.56 3.19
CA LYS A 35 7.85 -6.59 2.15
C LYS A 35 6.46 -7.01 1.68
N TYR A 36 5.52 -7.17 2.61
CA TYR A 36 4.13 -7.45 2.23
C TYR A 36 3.50 -6.30 1.48
N ARG A 37 3.80 -5.07 1.89
CA ARG A 37 3.29 -3.87 1.22
C ARG A 37 3.84 -3.75 -0.20
N LEU A 38 5.14 -3.97 -0.40
CA LEU A 38 5.75 -3.95 -1.73
C LEU A 38 5.15 -5.01 -2.66
N ILE A 39 4.93 -6.23 -2.14
CA ILE A 39 4.25 -7.28 -2.92
C ILE A 39 2.85 -6.81 -3.32
N MET A 40 2.06 -6.30 -2.38
CA MET A 40 0.69 -5.86 -2.64
C MET A 40 0.64 -4.64 -3.56
N LEU A 41 1.54 -3.67 -3.41
CA LEU A 41 1.67 -2.52 -4.31
C LEU A 41 1.94 -2.97 -5.74
N GLU A 42 2.88 -3.90 -5.94
CA GLU A 42 3.23 -4.36 -7.27
C GLU A 42 2.12 -5.24 -7.88
N VAL A 43 1.46 -6.09 -7.07
CA VAL A 43 0.28 -6.84 -7.50
C VAL A 43 -0.83 -5.88 -7.95
N TYR A 44 -1.13 -4.85 -7.16
CA TYR A 44 -2.12 -3.84 -7.48
C TYR A 44 -1.75 -3.05 -8.74
N ARG A 45 -0.51 -2.56 -8.81
CA ARG A 45 -0.01 -1.78 -9.95
C ARG A 45 -0.12 -2.57 -11.25
N ARG A 46 0.30 -3.84 -11.24
CA ARG A 46 0.23 -4.69 -12.44
C ARG A 46 -1.19 -5.01 -12.85
N ASP A 47 -2.08 -5.22 -11.91
CA ASP A 47 -3.50 -5.43 -12.21
C ASP A 47 -4.13 -4.19 -12.87
N LYS A 48 -3.91 -3.01 -12.30
CA LYS A 48 -4.46 -1.75 -12.86
C LYS A 48 -3.87 -1.39 -14.23
N LEU A 49 -2.59 -1.64 -14.43
CA LEU A 49 -1.90 -1.38 -15.71
C LEU A 49 -2.01 -2.53 -16.72
N LYS A 50 -2.74 -3.61 -16.38
CA LYS A 50 -2.89 -4.81 -17.24
C LYS A 50 -1.56 -5.44 -17.64
N LEU A 51 -0.57 -5.38 -16.75
CA LEU A 51 0.73 -6.01 -16.92
C LEU A 51 0.69 -7.48 -16.48
N GLN A 52 1.69 -8.24 -16.88
CA GLN A 52 1.87 -9.63 -16.44
C GLN A 52 1.98 -9.69 -14.90
N PRO A 53 1.20 -10.56 -14.22
CA PRO A 53 1.29 -10.70 -12.77
C PRO A 53 2.69 -11.13 -12.31
N ILE A 54 3.06 -10.79 -11.08
CA ILE A 54 4.36 -11.18 -10.51
C ILE A 54 4.47 -12.69 -10.31
N THR A 55 5.71 -13.14 -10.18
CA THR A 55 6.06 -14.53 -9.90
C THR A 55 6.79 -14.66 -8.57
N PRO A 56 6.93 -15.88 -8.00
CA PRO A 56 7.82 -16.08 -6.85
C PRO A 56 9.28 -15.64 -7.13
N GLY A 57 9.77 -15.84 -8.35
CA GLY A 57 11.10 -15.36 -8.78
C GLY A 57 11.21 -13.84 -8.68
N TRP A 58 10.20 -13.12 -9.17
CA TRP A 58 10.16 -11.66 -9.04
C TRP A 58 10.32 -11.19 -7.57
N ILE A 59 9.65 -11.90 -6.64
CA ILE A 59 9.74 -11.57 -5.21
C ILE A 59 11.18 -11.81 -4.68
N GLN A 60 11.82 -12.92 -5.09
CA GLN A 60 13.19 -13.22 -4.68
C GLN A 60 14.15 -12.12 -5.15
N GLU A 61 14.08 -11.78 -6.43
CA GLU A 61 14.95 -10.80 -7.07
C GLU A 61 14.77 -9.38 -6.52
N ASN A 62 13.52 -8.90 -6.45
CA ASN A 62 13.24 -7.51 -6.11
C ASN A 62 13.22 -7.23 -4.61
N LEU A 63 12.95 -8.21 -3.77
CA LEU A 63 13.03 -8.08 -2.32
C LEU A 63 14.33 -8.61 -1.73
N HIS A 64 15.25 -9.09 -2.57
CA HIS A 64 16.53 -9.69 -2.18
C HIS A 64 16.36 -10.74 -1.08
N VAL A 65 15.43 -11.67 -1.28
CA VAL A 65 15.12 -12.74 -0.32
C VAL A 65 15.33 -14.12 -0.93
N SER A 66 15.71 -15.09 -0.09
CA SER A 66 15.83 -16.49 -0.51
C SER A 66 14.49 -17.10 -0.91
N ALA A 67 14.50 -18.14 -1.71
CA ALA A 67 13.30 -18.87 -2.13
C ALA A 67 12.43 -19.35 -0.95
N PRO A 68 12.99 -19.90 0.15
CA PRO A 68 12.19 -20.22 1.35
C PRO A 68 11.52 -19.00 1.98
N LYS A 69 12.21 -17.86 2.02
CA LYS A 69 11.64 -16.62 2.57
C LYS A 69 10.52 -16.07 1.69
N ALA A 70 10.72 -16.05 0.36
CA ALA A 70 9.68 -15.67 -0.59
C ALA A 70 8.44 -16.56 -0.46
N SER A 71 8.63 -17.88 -0.33
CA SER A 71 7.53 -18.82 -0.09
C SER A 71 6.78 -18.53 1.20
N LYS A 72 7.47 -18.20 2.31
CA LYS A 72 6.82 -17.80 3.57
C LYS A 72 5.99 -16.53 3.41
N LEU A 73 6.51 -15.50 2.71
CA LEU A 73 5.77 -14.26 2.45
C LEU A 73 4.49 -14.54 1.63
N ILE A 74 4.62 -15.30 0.55
CA ILE A 74 3.49 -15.67 -0.31
C ILE A 74 2.44 -16.46 0.48
N ASN A 75 2.85 -17.47 1.22
CA ASN A 75 1.92 -18.33 1.98
C ASN A 75 1.18 -17.54 3.06
N LYS A 76 1.84 -16.57 3.71
CA LYS A 76 1.17 -15.68 4.67
C LYS A 76 0.12 -14.80 3.99
N LEU A 77 0.42 -14.21 2.83
CA LEU A 77 -0.55 -13.42 2.07
C LEU A 77 -1.73 -14.27 1.55
N ILE A 78 -1.48 -15.52 1.16
CA ILE A 78 -2.56 -16.48 0.80
C ILE A 78 -3.43 -16.79 2.01
N LYS A 79 -2.83 -17.10 3.17
CA LYS A 79 -3.56 -17.37 4.42
C LYS A 79 -4.45 -16.19 4.84
N LEU A 80 -4.03 -14.98 4.53
CA LEU A 80 -4.78 -13.75 4.79
C LEU A 80 -5.79 -13.42 3.67
N ALA A 81 -5.93 -14.27 2.67
CA ALA A 81 -6.78 -14.09 1.50
C ALA A 81 -6.47 -12.79 0.68
N TYR A 82 -5.23 -12.30 0.73
CA TYR A 82 -4.81 -11.15 -0.08
C TYR A 82 -4.45 -11.52 -1.51
N ILE A 83 -3.83 -12.67 -1.71
CA ILE A 83 -3.39 -13.15 -3.02
C ILE A 83 -3.77 -14.62 -3.23
N ILE A 84 -3.76 -15.03 -4.49
CA ILE A 84 -3.86 -16.42 -4.92
C ILE A 84 -2.71 -16.77 -5.88
N LYS A 85 -2.35 -18.04 -5.95
CA LYS A 85 -1.47 -18.59 -6.98
C LYS A 85 -2.31 -19.11 -8.16
N LYS A 86 -1.93 -18.74 -9.37
CA LYS A 86 -2.54 -19.25 -10.60
C LYS A 86 -1.46 -19.70 -11.56
N LYS A 87 -1.68 -20.81 -12.25
CA LYS A 87 -0.79 -21.24 -13.34
C LYS A 87 -0.94 -20.29 -14.52
N ASP A 88 0.18 -19.97 -15.16
CA ASP A 88 0.15 -19.19 -16.40
C ASP A 88 -0.59 -19.98 -17.50
N GLN A 89 -1.31 -19.27 -18.35
CA GLN A 89 -2.12 -19.89 -19.39
C GLN A 89 -1.28 -20.44 -20.55
N ILE A 90 -0.15 -19.78 -20.83
CA ILE A 90 0.74 -20.12 -21.95
C ILE A 90 1.79 -21.13 -21.48
N ASP A 91 2.49 -20.84 -20.39
CA ASP A 91 3.48 -21.72 -19.80
C ASP A 91 3.06 -22.17 -18.39
N ARG A 92 2.51 -23.37 -18.29
CA ARG A 92 2.04 -23.96 -17.02
C ARG A 92 3.13 -24.20 -15.97
N ARG A 93 4.41 -24.07 -16.33
CA ARG A 93 5.53 -24.12 -15.38
C ARG A 93 5.58 -22.84 -14.53
N ILE A 94 5.12 -21.73 -15.10
CA ILE A 94 5.12 -20.44 -14.43
C ILE A 94 3.93 -20.34 -13.46
N THR A 95 4.22 -19.97 -12.23
CA THR A 95 3.19 -19.63 -11.24
C THR A 95 3.07 -18.13 -11.15
N ARG A 96 1.87 -17.60 -11.36
CA ARG A 96 1.52 -16.18 -11.22
C ARG A 96 0.89 -15.92 -9.86
N ILE A 97 1.16 -14.75 -9.32
CA ILE A 97 0.60 -14.27 -8.06
C ILE A 97 -0.36 -13.13 -8.39
N ILE A 98 -1.61 -13.30 -8.01
CA ILE A 98 -2.72 -12.41 -8.36
C ILE A 98 -3.41 -11.97 -7.07
N GLY A 99 -3.81 -10.71 -6.98
CA GLY A 99 -4.63 -10.21 -5.87
C GLY A 99 -6.05 -10.78 -5.89
N THR A 100 -6.60 -11.05 -4.74
CA THR A 100 -8.02 -11.36 -4.66
C THR A 100 -8.86 -10.10 -4.90
N PRO A 101 -10.07 -10.19 -5.46
CA PRO A 101 -10.93 -9.02 -5.66
C PRO A 101 -11.13 -8.22 -4.37
N THR A 102 -11.44 -8.88 -3.27
CA THR A 102 -11.62 -8.26 -1.96
C THR A 102 -10.36 -7.53 -1.47
N ALA A 103 -9.17 -8.15 -1.66
CA ALA A 103 -7.92 -7.51 -1.27
C ALA A 103 -7.60 -6.30 -2.13
N MET A 104 -7.91 -6.35 -3.44
CA MET A 104 -7.70 -5.22 -4.34
C MET A 104 -8.54 -4.00 -3.95
N VAL A 105 -9.83 -4.21 -3.66
CA VAL A 105 -10.73 -3.15 -3.20
C VAL A 105 -10.26 -2.56 -1.86
N ARG A 106 -9.88 -3.40 -0.89
CA ARG A 106 -9.34 -2.96 0.41
C ARG A 106 -8.04 -2.18 0.25
N PHE A 107 -7.17 -2.62 -0.63
CA PHE A 107 -5.91 -1.95 -0.89
C PHE A 107 -6.12 -0.60 -1.58
N GLU A 108 -7.08 -0.50 -2.49
CA GLU A 108 -7.48 0.75 -3.14
C GLU A 108 -8.05 1.75 -2.13
N SER A 109 -8.93 1.30 -1.23
CA SER A 109 -9.45 2.11 -0.13
C SER A 109 -8.32 2.62 0.78
N TYR A 110 -7.34 1.77 1.11
CA TYR A 110 -6.16 2.18 1.87
C TYR A 110 -5.36 3.27 1.15
N LEU A 111 -5.09 3.11 -0.14
CA LEU A 111 -4.36 4.12 -0.93
C LEU A 111 -5.13 5.44 -1.03
N ALA A 112 -6.45 5.38 -1.21
CA ALA A 112 -7.30 6.56 -1.22
C ALA A 112 -7.25 7.31 0.11
N THR A 113 -7.31 6.60 1.23
CA THR A 113 -7.18 7.21 2.57
C THR A 113 -5.80 7.87 2.76
N LEU A 114 -4.74 7.21 2.30
CA LEU A 114 -3.39 7.75 2.36
C LEU A 114 -3.28 9.06 1.57
N LEU A 115 -3.82 9.11 0.35
CA LEU A 115 -3.84 10.31 -0.49
C LEU A 115 -4.62 11.46 0.15
N LEU A 116 -5.79 11.18 0.74
CA LEU A 116 -6.56 12.19 1.46
C LEU A 116 -5.84 12.69 2.71
N ALA A 117 -5.19 11.80 3.46
CA ALA A 117 -4.38 12.20 4.61
C ALA A 117 -3.20 13.09 4.20
N MET A 118 -2.50 12.77 3.10
CA MET A 118 -1.44 13.60 2.54
C MET A 118 -1.97 14.96 2.07
N HIS A 119 -3.18 15.00 1.46
CA HIS A 119 -3.81 16.26 1.09
C HIS A 119 -4.11 17.13 2.31
N ASN A 120 -4.71 16.56 3.34
CA ASN A 120 -5.05 17.27 4.58
C ASN A 120 -3.81 17.75 5.33
N SER A 121 -2.68 17.09 5.13
CA SER A 121 -1.37 17.49 5.68
C SER A 121 -0.59 18.47 4.79
N ASN A 122 -1.19 18.96 3.70
CA ASN A 122 -0.56 19.83 2.70
C ASN A 122 0.68 19.23 1.99
N ILE A 123 0.87 17.92 2.04
CA ILE A 123 1.95 17.21 1.35
C ILE A 123 1.62 17.07 -0.14
N LEU A 124 0.34 16.83 -0.44
CA LEU A 124 -0.18 16.64 -1.78
C LEU A 124 -1.42 17.53 -1.97
N LYS A 125 -1.58 18.11 -3.15
CA LYS A 125 -2.80 18.86 -3.50
C LYS A 125 -3.69 18.01 -4.38
N LEU A 126 -4.92 17.78 -3.93
CA LEU A 126 -5.98 17.13 -4.70
C LEU A 126 -7.03 18.19 -5.08
N ASN A 127 -7.56 18.10 -6.28
CA ASN A 127 -8.74 18.88 -6.67
C ASN A 127 -10.03 18.28 -6.06
N ASP A 128 -11.14 19.00 -6.13
CA ASP A 128 -12.38 18.59 -5.47
C ASP A 128 -12.95 17.28 -6.04
N LYS A 129 -12.82 17.07 -7.35
CA LYS A 129 -13.25 15.84 -8.02
C LYS A 129 -12.44 14.63 -7.55
N GLU A 130 -11.14 14.79 -7.37
CA GLU A 130 -10.26 13.73 -6.83
C GLU A 130 -10.61 13.42 -5.38
N LYS A 131 -10.82 14.44 -4.55
CA LYS A 131 -11.24 14.28 -3.14
C LYS A 131 -12.56 13.52 -3.04
N GLU A 132 -13.55 13.88 -3.83
CA GLU A 132 -14.84 13.21 -3.88
C GLU A 132 -14.70 11.75 -4.31
N SER A 133 -13.93 11.49 -5.38
CA SER A 133 -13.68 10.15 -5.88
C SER A 133 -12.98 9.27 -4.83
N PHE A 134 -11.96 9.78 -4.15
CA PHE A 134 -11.25 9.02 -3.12
C PHE A 134 -12.11 8.82 -1.87
N SER A 135 -12.89 9.81 -1.46
CA SER A 135 -13.83 9.66 -0.36
C SER A 135 -14.88 8.58 -0.63
N ALA A 136 -15.36 8.49 -1.86
CA ALA A 136 -16.30 7.44 -2.27
C ALA A 136 -15.70 6.02 -2.20
N LEU A 137 -14.39 5.87 -2.42
CA LEU A 137 -13.70 4.58 -2.26
C LEU A 137 -13.59 4.16 -0.80
N ILE A 138 -13.46 5.11 0.13
CA ILE A 138 -13.36 4.82 1.56
C ILE A 138 -14.72 4.40 2.13
N PHE A 139 -15.78 5.09 1.78
CA PHE A 139 -17.13 4.83 2.32
C PHE A 139 -17.71 3.48 1.92
N LYS A 140 -17.22 2.87 0.84
CA LYS A 140 -17.69 1.54 0.41
C LYS A 140 -17.24 0.39 1.31
N GLU A 141 -16.32 0.63 2.26
CA GLU A 141 -15.66 -0.44 3.05
C GLU A 141 -15.52 -0.17 4.55
N THR A 142 -16.28 0.78 5.12
CA THR A 142 -16.13 1.19 6.52
C THR A 142 -16.24 0.06 7.55
N ASP A 143 -16.83 -1.08 7.23
CA ASP A 143 -17.01 -2.18 8.18
C ASP A 143 -15.84 -3.18 8.27
N HIS A 144 -14.84 -3.11 7.37
CA HIS A 144 -13.83 -4.19 7.27
C HIS A 144 -12.37 -3.76 7.12
N VAL A 145 -11.98 -2.52 7.39
CA VAL A 145 -10.57 -2.08 7.26
C VAL A 145 -9.88 -2.02 8.62
N PRO A 146 -9.29 -3.14 9.11
CA PRO A 146 -8.50 -3.12 10.34
C PRO A 146 -7.26 -2.22 10.24
N ILE A 147 -6.82 -1.94 9.00
CA ILE A 147 -5.54 -1.26 8.69
C ILE A 147 -5.57 0.22 9.10
N LEU A 148 -6.74 0.87 9.06
CA LEU A 148 -6.88 2.30 9.34
C LEU A 148 -7.54 2.62 10.69
N ARG A 149 -8.17 1.65 11.34
CA ARG A 149 -8.66 1.83 12.73
C ARG A 149 -7.57 2.20 13.73
N GLY A 150 -6.31 2.16 13.31
CA GLY A 150 -5.18 2.51 14.13
C GLY A 150 -4.71 3.95 14.02
N LEU A 151 -5.10 4.68 12.97
CA LEU A 151 -4.83 6.10 12.84
C LEU A 151 -6.09 6.86 13.30
N SER A 152 -6.22 7.06 14.61
CA SER A 152 -7.24 7.95 15.15
C SER A 152 -7.03 9.37 14.59
N SER A 153 -8.10 10.16 14.48
CA SER A 153 -8.02 11.57 14.11
C SER A 153 -6.96 12.32 14.92
N GLU A 154 -6.82 12.00 16.21
CA GLU A 154 -5.81 12.55 17.10
C GLU A 154 -4.37 12.22 16.68
N LYS A 155 -4.14 11.01 16.15
CA LYS A 155 -2.79 10.59 15.69
C LYS A 155 -2.46 11.17 14.32
N LEU A 156 -3.43 11.33 13.44
CA LEU A 156 -3.27 12.11 12.21
C LEU A 156 -2.97 13.57 12.52
N GLU A 157 -3.64 14.16 13.52
CA GLU A 157 -3.33 15.49 14.01
C GLU A 157 -1.94 15.59 14.67
N ALA A 158 -1.53 14.57 15.42
CA ALA A 158 -0.19 14.52 16.02
C ALA A 158 0.90 14.41 14.94
N LEU A 159 0.69 13.60 13.90
CA LEU A 159 1.57 13.55 12.72
C LEU A 159 1.59 14.90 12.00
N ASN A 160 0.44 15.54 11.83
CA ASN A 160 0.34 16.88 11.24
C ASN A 160 1.08 17.95 12.05
N LYS A 161 1.08 17.87 13.40
CA LYS A 161 1.84 18.78 14.26
C LYS A 161 3.34 18.58 14.13
N VAL A 162 3.81 17.33 14.03
CA VAL A 162 5.23 17.03 13.81
C VAL A 162 5.70 17.63 12.48
N TRP A 163 4.89 17.55 11.43
CA TRP A 163 5.24 18.07 10.09
C TRP A 163 5.17 19.59 9.97
N LYS A 164 4.28 20.25 10.71
CA LYS A 164 4.21 21.73 10.73
C LYS A 164 5.41 22.38 11.40
N ASN A 165 6.17 21.63 12.18
CA ASN A 165 7.31 22.12 12.95
C ASN A 165 8.67 21.71 12.35
N VAL A 166 8.69 21.10 11.16
CA VAL A 166 9.93 20.88 10.39
C VAL A 166 10.24 22.18 9.66
N PRO A 167 11.41 22.81 9.92
CA PRO A 167 11.81 24.08 9.31
C PRO A 167 12.00 23.97 7.80
#